data_7f001c0a6fedf03e6126aecc775bce3c
#
_entry.id   7f001c0a6fedf03e6126aecc775bce3c
#
_cell.length_a   1.000
_cell.length_b   1.000
_cell.length_c   1.000
_cell.angle_alpha   90.00
_cell.angle_beta   90.00
_cell.angle_gamma   90.00
#
_symmetry.space_group_name_H-M   'P 1'
#
loop_
_entity.id
_entity.type
_entity.pdbx_description
1 polymer ?
#
loop_
_entity_poly.entity_id
_entity_poly.type
_entity_poly.pdbx_seq_one_letter_code
_entity_poly.pdbx_strand_id
1 'polypeptide(L)'
;MKPAGGTGKPDSVVFVLQIVPSIFAADFTRLGEDIRRVQEAGIQMIHVDIMDGHFVPNFTMGTPITESIRKRFGNLKLDHHLMIEDPDTYAPIFIKAGADCVSVQYEVCRNLDRTLHVIQDHGAFAGVVINPATPVRLLENVLDIVDYVLVMSVNPGYGGQRFIPNSLNKVRELVRWRAERGLNFSIEIDGGVGQDNIAEVAKAGVDWVVAGSSVFQAPDAGRAVREMLRTAEEAISIRV
;
A
#
# COMPACT_ATOMS: atom_id res chain seq x y z
N MET A 1 11.75 8.71 -22.21
CA MET A 1 12.86 8.02 -22.91
C MET A 1 13.67 7.28 -21.85
N LYS A 2 13.46 5.97 -21.69
CA LYS A 2 14.26 5.12 -20.77
C LYS A 2 15.66 4.96 -21.36
N PRO A 3 16.75 5.05 -20.58
CA PRO A 3 18.08 4.74 -21.09
C PRO A 3 18.21 3.23 -21.31
N ALA A 4 18.76 2.87 -22.47
CA ALA A 4 19.01 1.49 -22.89
C ALA A 4 20.26 0.90 -22.21
N GLY A 5 20.15 -0.34 -21.75
CA GLY A 5 21.21 -1.37 -21.79
C GLY A 5 22.29 -1.29 -20.72
N GLY A 6 22.10 -2.05 -19.63
CA GLY A 6 23.17 -2.54 -18.78
C GLY A 6 22.83 -3.96 -18.33
N THR A 7 23.50 -4.97 -18.93
CA THR A 7 23.44 -6.39 -18.53
C THR A 7 24.33 -6.62 -17.31
N GLY A 8 23.89 -6.15 -16.15
CA GLY A 8 24.38 -6.58 -14.85
C GLY A 8 23.19 -7.17 -14.11
N LYS A 9 23.32 -8.40 -13.55
CA LYS A 9 22.36 -8.88 -12.55
C LYS A 9 22.23 -7.79 -11.51
N PRO A 10 21.01 -7.30 -11.19
CA PRO A 10 20.87 -6.36 -10.09
C PRO A 10 21.38 -7.07 -8.82
N ASP A 11 22.28 -6.40 -8.12
CA ASP A 11 22.60 -6.73 -6.74
C ASP A 11 21.26 -6.89 -5.99
N SER A 12 21.18 -7.86 -5.10
CA SER A 12 19.99 -8.18 -4.31
C SER A 12 19.33 -6.88 -3.83
N VAL A 13 18.17 -6.55 -4.38
CA VAL A 13 17.39 -5.40 -3.91
C VAL A 13 17.00 -5.73 -2.47
N VAL A 14 17.66 -5.09 -1.53
CA VAL A 14 17.26 -5.16 -0.13
C VAL A 14 16.01 -4.33 0.02
N PHE A 15 14.86 -4.98 0.02
CA PHE A 15 13.60 -4.33 0.34
C PHE A 15 13.63 -3.95 1.83
N VAL A 16 13.70 -2.67 2.12
CA VAL A 16 13.60 -2.14 3.48
C VAL A 16 12.11 -1.98 3.78
N LEU A 17 11.63 -2.69 4.82
CA LEU A 17 10.24 -2.55 5.25
C LEU A 17 9.91 -1.10 5.59
N GLN A 18 8.79 -0.60 5.09
CA GLN A 18 8.28 0.74 5.36
C GLN A 18 6.90 0.68 6.03
N ILE A 19 6.68 1.53 7.00
CA ILE A 19 5.33 1.80 7.52
C ILE A 19 4.72 2.89 6.63
N VAL A 20 3.49 2.65 6.17
CA VAL A 20 2.71 3.55 5.33
C VAL A 20 1.44 3.94 6.08
N PRO A 21 1.43 5.06 6.82
CA PRO A 21 0.29 5.45 7.64
C PRO A 21 -0.95 5.74 6.78
N SER A 22 -2.09 5.04 7.03
CA SER A 22 -3.36 5.35 6.40
C SER A 22 -4.03 6.54 7.06
N ILE A 23 -4.21 7.61 6.29
CA ILE A 23 -4.86 8.84 6.76
C ILE A 23 -6.36 8.66 7.01
N PHE A 24 -6.95 7.54 6.62
CA PHE A 24 -8.34 7.21 6.94
C PHE A 24 -8.62 7.20 8.46
N ALA A 25 -7.59 6.91 9.28
CA ALA A 25 -7.69 6.91 10.73
C ALA A 25 -7.25 8.23 11.39
N ALA A 26 -6.83 9.24 10.61
CA ALA A 26 -6.40 10.55 11.11
C ALA A 26 -7.58 11.44 11.48
N ASP A 27 -7.32 12.51 12.24
CA ASP A 27 -8.30 13.56 12.50
C ASP A 27 -8.38 14.51 11.31
N PHE A 28 -9.44 14.40 10.50
CA PHE A 28 -9.64 15.24 9.31
C PHE A 28 -9.72 16.73 9.60
N THR A 29 -10.06 17.13 10.84
CA THR A 29 -10.06 18.55 11.24
C THR A 29 -8.64 19.09 11.40
N ARG A 30 -7.62 18.21 11.54
CA ARG A 30 -6.21 18.50 11.72
C ARG A 30 -5.30 17.68 10.82
N LEU A 31 -5.82 17.17 9.72
CA LEU A 31 -5.13 16.22 8.84
C LEU A 31 -3.69 16.64 8.50
N GLY A 32 -3.49 17.93 8.18
CA GLY A 32 -2.15 18.43 7.87
C GLY A 32 -1.17 18.44 9.05
N GLU A 33 -1.65 18.47 10.30
CA GLU A 33 -0.81 18.33 11.49
C GLU A 33 -0.46 16.86 11.73
N ASP A 34 -1.41 15.98 11.57
CA ASP A 34 -1.21 14.54 11.74
C ASP A 34 -0.23 13.99 10.70
N ILE A 35 -0.36 14.39 9.42
CA ILE A 35 0.61 14.04 8.37
C ILE A 35 2.01 14.56 8.72
N ARG A 36 2.14 15.80 9.21
CA ARG A 36 3.44 16.35 9.61
C ARG A 36 4.10 15.54 10.72
N ARG A 37 3.35 15.11 11.74
CA ARG A 37 3.87 14.31 12.86
C ARG A 37 4.49 12.99 12.39
N VAL A 38 3.85 12.29 11.46
CA VAL A 38 4.41 11.05 10.92
C VAL A 38 5.56 11.32 9.96
N GLN A 39 5.52 12.40 9.17
CA GLN A 39 6.62 12.81 8.30
C GLN A 39 7.89 13.16 9.10
N GLU A 40 7.75 13.88 10.23
CA GLU A 40 8.84 14.17 11.16
C GLU A 40 9.42 12.91 11.82
N ALA A 41 8.66 11.83 11.88
CA ALA A 41 9.12 10.51 12.30
C ALA A 41 9.85 9.71 11.21
N GLY A 42 10.03 10.29 10.01
CA GLY A 42 10.74 9.67 8.89
C GLY A 42 9.86 9.03 7.82
N ILE A 43 8.52 9.14 7.93
CA ILE A 43 7.61 8.61 6.92
C ILE A 43 7.74 9.40 5.62
N GLN A 44 7.88 8.68 4.50
CA GLN A 44 8.01 9.22 3.16
C GLN A 44 6.81 8.93 2.26
N MET A 45 5.89 8.07 2.71
CA MET A 45 4.69 7.67 1.99
C MET A 45 3.52 7.54 2.95
N ILE A 46 2.33 7.98 2.52
CA ILE A 46 1.07 7.81 3.25
C ILE A 46 0.06 7.09 2.37
N HIS A 47 -0.82 6.32 2.99
CA HIS A 47 -1.88 5.59 2.34
C HIS A 47 -3.20 6.38 2.37
N VAL A 48 -3.89 6.38 1.24
CA VAL A 48 -5.12 7.16 1.00
C VAL A 48 -6.22 6.22 0.51
N ASP A 49 -7.12 5.85 1.40
CA ASP A 49 -8.25 4.97 1.12
C ASP A 49 -9.38 5.72 0.43
N ILE A 50 -9.67 5.39 -0.83
CA ILE A 50 -10.75 6.00 -1.63
C ILE A 50 -11.91 5.00 -1.75
N MET A 51 -13.08 5.41 -1.27
CA MET A 51 -14.29 4.59 -1.24
C MET A 51 -15.47 5.34 -1.86
N ASP A 52 -16.27 4.64 -2.68
CA ASP A 52 -17.35 5.23 -3.48
C ASP A 52 -18.77 4.84 -3.01
N GLY A 53 -18.89 4.03 -1.96
CA GLY A 53 -20.19 3.53 -1.48
C GLY A 53 -20.83 2.44 -2.35
N HIS A 54 -20.12 1.93 -3.36
CA HIS A 54 -20.57 0.85 -4.25
C HIS A 54 -19.74 -0.42 -4.01
N PHE A 55 -18.44 -0.37 -4.23
CA PHE A 55 -17.56 -1.51 -3.93
C PHE A 55 -17.55 -1.84 -2.43
N VAL A 56 -17.57 -0.82 -1.59
CA VAL A 56 -17.68 -0.95 -0.13
C VAL A 56 -18.80 -0.02 0.38
N PRO A 57 -19.52 -0.40 1.48
CA PRO A 57 -20.65 0.40 1.99
C PRO A 57 -20.17 1.60 2.83
N ASN A 58 -19.21 2.35 2.32
CA ASN A 58 -18.63 3.53 2.96
C ASN A 58 -18.16 4.53 1.92
N PHE A 59 -18.08 5.80 2.30
CA PHE A 59 -17.51 6.89 1.51
C PHE A 59 -16.33 7.48 2.25
N THR A 60 -15.29 7.90 1.52
CA THR A 60 -14.17 8.59 2.13
C THR A 60 -13.90 9.93 1.46
N MET A 61 -12.70 10.10 0.91
CA MET A 61 -12.24 11.37 0.39
C MET A 61 -12.12 11.35 -1.14
N GLY A 62 -12.19 12.52 -1.75
CA GLY A 62 -11.98 12.70 -3.19
C GLY A 62 -10.73 13.50 -3.51
N THR A 63 -10.57 13.84 -4.81
CA THR A 63 -9.42 14.57 -5.33
C THR A 63 -9.07 15.88 -4.61
N PRO A 64 -10.01 16.66 -4.04
CA PRO A 64 -9.67 17.89 -3.30
C PRO A 64 -8.74 17.64 -2.10
N ILE A 65 -8.87 16.47 -1.44
CA ILE A 65 -7.98 16.10 -0.34
C ILE A 65 -6.60 15.75 -0.88
N THR A 66 -6.52 14.93 -1.93
CA THR A 66 -5.28 14.58 -2.63
C THR A 66 -4.51 15.82 -3.07
N GLU A 67 -5.17 16.75 -3.76
CA GLU A 67 -4.59 18.02 -4.22
C GLU A 67 -4.08 18.89 -3.07
N SER A 68 -4.86 18.96 -1.96
CA SER A 68 -4.48 19.72 -0.77
C SER A 68 -3.25 19.14 -0.09
N ILE A 69 -3.16 17.82 0.03
CA ILE A 69 -2.00 17.13 0.58
C ILE A 69 -0.79 17.34 -0.34
N ARG A 70 -0.94 17.13 -1.65
CA ARG A 70 0.13 17.31 -2.63
C ARG A 70 0.69 18.74 -2.61
N LYS A 71 -0.19 19.74 -2.55
CA LYS A 71 0.21 21.16 -2.47
C LYS A 71 1.04 21.46 -1.23
N ARG A 72 0.69 20.84 -0.10
CA ARG A 72 1.33 21.11 1.20
C ARG A 72 2.57 20.26 1.46
N PHE A 73 2.57 19.02 0.96
CA PHE A 73 3.58 18.00 1.21
C PHE A 73 4.16 17.45 -0.11
N GLY A 74 4.75 18.34 -0.93
CA GLY A 74 5.18 18.04 -2.30
C GLY A 74 6.09 16.82 -2.46
N ASN A 75 6.92 16.50 -1.46
CA ASN A 75 7.87 15.38 -1.50
C ASN A 75 7.33 14.09 -0.87
N LEU A 76 6.14 14.13 -0.25
CA LEU A 76 5.52 12.95 0.34
C LEU A 76 4.87 12.10 -0.75
N LYS A 77 5.16 10.82 -0.81
CA LYS A 77 4.48 9.92 -1.74
C LYS A 77 3.05 9.65 -1.27
N LEU A 78 2.13 9.67 -2.21
CA LEU A 78 0.71 9.40 -1.99
C LEU A 78 0.35 8.07 -2.65
N ASP A 79 0.10 7.07 -1.83
CA ASP A 79 -0.35 5.75 -2.25
C ASP A 79 -1.87 5.66 -2.12
N HIS A 80 -2.56 5.60 -3.27
CA HIS A 80 -4.02 5.57 -3.33
C HIS A 80 -4.54 4.16 -3.53
N HIS A 81 -5.33 3.68 -2.57
CA HIS A 81 -6.07 2.43 -2.67
C HIS A 81 -7.51 2.72 -3.11
N LEU A 82 -7.84 2.34 -4.34
CA LEU A 82 -9.14 2.59 -4.93
C LEU A 82 -10.12 1.44 -4.65
N MET A 83 -10.91 1.57 -3.61
CA MET A 83 -12.05 0.72 -3.28
C MET A 83 -13.32 1.27 -3.96
N ILE A 84 -13.33 1.27 -5.28
CA ILE A 84 -14.37 1.86 -6.13
C ILE A 84 -14.77 0.91 -7.26
N GLU A 85 -15.98 1.06 -7.79
CA GLU A 85 -16.54 0.18 -8.81
C GLU A 85 -15.94 0.42 -10.21
N ASP A 86 -15.53 1.67 -10.53
CA ASP A 86 -14.96 2.05 -11.84
C ASP A 86 -13.54 2.63 -11.74
N PRO A 87 -12.52 1.77 -11.52
CA PRO A 87 -11.14 2.23 -11.41
C PRO A 87 -10.58 2.76 -12.75
N ASP A 88 -11.05 2.27 -13.90
CA ASP A 88 -10.59 2.72 -15.22
C ASP A 88 -10.86 4.22 -15.45
N THR A 89 -12.01 4.71 -14.99
CA THR A 89 -12.37 6.13 -15.08
C THR A 89 -11.63 6.97 -14.05
N TYR A 90 -11.51 6.50 -12.81
CA TYR A 90 -11.07 7.36 -11.72
C TYR A 90 -9.57 7.31 -11.43
N ALA A 91 -8.84 6.24 -11.76
CA ALA A 91 -7.40 6.19 -11.53
C ALA A 91 -6.65 7.35 -12.21
N PRO A 92 -6.88 7.68 -13.50
CA PRO A 92 -6.26 8.84 -14.14
C PRO A 92 -6.56 10.18 -13.45
N ILE A 93 -7.77 10.30 -12.88
CA ILE A 93 -8.21 11.53 -12.19
C ILE A 93 -7.42 11.72 -10.88
N PHE A 94 -7.24 10.64 -10.08
CA PHE A 94 -6.45 10.70 -8.86
C PHE A 94 -4.95 10.89 -9.14
N ILE A 95 -4.42 10.29 -10.21
CA ILE A 95 -3.03 10.50 -10.64
C ILE A 95 -2.80 11.98 -10.99
N LYS A 96 -3.71 12.57 -11.75
CA LYS A 96 -3.66 14.00 -12.07
C LYS A 96 -3.76 14.90 -10.83
N ALA A 97 -4.51 14.48 -9.82
CA ALA A 97 -4.62 15.19 -8.54
C ALA A 97 -3.35 15.05 -7.67
N GLY A 98 -2.46 14.11 -7.99
CA GLY A 98 -1.16 13.97 -7.33
C GLY A 98 -0.87 12.61 -6.69
N ALA A 99 -1.61 11.55 -7.03
CA ALA A 99 -1.27 10.19 -6.61
C ALA A 99 0.04 9.74 -7.28
N ASP A 100 0.96 9.16 -6.50
CA ASP A 100 2.21 8.56 -7.00
C ASP A 100 2.06 7.06 -7.24
N CYS A 101 1.28 6.39 -6.39
CA CYS A 101 0.94 4.99 -6.47
C CYS A 101 -0.58 4.86 -6.50
N VAL A 102 -1.11 3.95 -7.32
CA VAL A 102 -2.55 3.67 -7.40
C VAL A 102 -2.76 2.17 -7.46
N SER A 103 -3.46 1.64 -6.49
CA SER A 103 -3.88 0.24 -6.48
C SER A 103 -5.38 0.09 -6.70
N VAL A 104 -5.74 -0.93 -7.47
CA VAL A 104 -7.10 -1.24 -7.86
C VAL A 104 -7.48 -2.65 -7.42
N GLN A 105 -8.72 -2.83 -6.97
CA GLN A 105 -9.22 -4.13 -6.56
C GLN A 105 -9.34 -5.07 -7.77
N TYR A 106 -8.74 -6.25 -7.65
CA TYR A 106 -8.87 -7.31 -8.66
C TYR A 106 -10.34 -7.59 -8.98
N GLU A 107 -11.17 -7.59 -7.97
CA GLU A 107 -12.56 -8.02 -8.01
C GLU A 107 -13.49 -7.11 -8.85
N VAL A 108 -13.08 -5.87 -9.13
CA VAL A 108 -13.85 -4.92 -9.95
C VAL A 108 -13.27 -4.70 -11.33
N CYS A 109 -12.01 -5.08 -11.57
CA CYS A 109 -11.36 -4.87 -12.85
C CYS A 109 -11.86 -5.86 -13.90
N ARG A 110 -12.58 -5.39 -14.92
CA ARG A 110 -13.04 -6.22 -16.05
C ARG A 110 -11.87 -6.68 -16.92
N ASN A 111 -10.85 -5.86 -17.06
CA ASN A 111 -9.61 -6.16 -17.79
C ASN A 111 -8.43 -5.56 -17.00
N LEU A 112 -7.95 -6.32 -16.01
CA LEU A 112 -6.92 -5.87 -15.08
C LEU A 112 -5.62 -5.45 -15.80
N ASP A 113 -5.18 -6.21 -16.80
CA ASP A 113 -3.98 -5.89 -17.59
C ASP A 113 -4.07 -4.47 -18.17
N ARG A 114 -5.19 -4.15 -18.84
CA ARG A 114 -5.42 -2.81 -19.38
C ARG A 114 -5.44 -1.73 -18.29
N THR A 115 -6.12 -1.98 -17.17
CA THR A 115 -6.23 -1.02 -16.06
C THR A 115 -4.86 -0.69 -15.50
N LEU A 116 -3.99 -1.68 -15.31
CA LEU A 116 -2.62 -1.49 -14.83
C LEU A 116 -1.78 -0.64 -15.81
N HIS A 117 -1.86 -0.92 -17.11
CA HIS A 117 -1.20 -0.12 -18.12
C HIS A 117 -1.72 1.33 -18.16
N VAL A 118 -3.03 1.55 -18.01
CA VAL A 118 -3.60 2.91 -17.91
C VAL A 118 -2.98 3.69 -16.75
N ILE A 119 -2.80 3.06 -15.59
CA ILE A 119 -2.17 3.70 -14.42
C ILE A 119 -0.71 4.07 -14.75
N GLN A 120 0.05 3.12 -15.31
CA GLN A 120 1.47 3.35 -15.67
C GLN A 120 1.64 4.40 -16.77
N ASP A 121 0.78 4.41 -17.78
CA ASP A 121 0.80 5.40 -18.86
C ASP A 121 0.54 6.83 -18.36
N HIS A 122 -0.17 6.97 -17.24
CA HIS A 122 -0.38 8.25 -16.56
C HIS A 122 0.75 8.61 -15.57
N GLY A 123 1.78 7.76 -15.44
CA GLY A 123 3.01 8.05 -14.70
C GLY A 123 3.00 7.64 -13.23
N ALA A 124 2.01 6.89 -12.76
CA ALA A 124 1.95 6.36 -11.41
C ALA A 124 2.42 4.89 -11.34
N PHE A 125 2.85 4.46 -10.16
CA PHE A 125 3.09 3.04 -9.87
C PHE A 125 1.76 2.30 -9.80
N ALA A 126 1.65 1.21 -10.57
CA ALA A 126 0.41 0.43 -10.67
C ALA A 126 0.41 -0.73 -9.68
N GLY A 127 -0.58 -0.74 -8.79
CA GLY A 127 -0.82 -1.81 -7.83
C GLY A 127 -2.09 -2.60 -8.11
N VAL A 128 -2.09 -3.86 -7.72
CA VAL A 128 -3.29 -4.69 -7.66
C VAL A 128 -3.58 -5.14 -6.25
N VAL A 129 -4.85 -5.08 -5.86
CA VAL A 129 -5.33 -5.46 -4.52
C VAL A 129 -6.12 -6.74 -4.58
N ILE A 130 -5.95 -7.62 -3.60
CA ILE A 130 -6.76 -8.81 -3.42
C ILE A 130 -7.41 -8.86 -2.03
N ASN A 131 -8.71 -9.14 -2.02
CA ASN A 131 -9.50 -9.34 -0.81
C ASN A 131 -9.06 -10.61 -0.02
N PRO A 132 -9.44 -10.73 1.28
CA PRO A 132 -9.08 -11.90 2.07
C PRO A 132 -9.46 -13.24 1.44
N ALA A 133 -10.58 -13.33 0.72
CA ALA A 133 -11.03 -14.56 0.05
C ALA A 133 -10.40 -14.80 -1.34
N THR A 134 -9.80 -13.78 -1.96
CA THR A 134 -9.25 -13.86 -3.32
C THR A 134 -7.87 -14.51 -3.33
N PRO A 135 -7.65 -15.62 -4.05
CA PRO A 135 -6.38 -16.32 -4.04
C PRO A 135 -5.33 -15.63 -4.93
N VAL A 136 -4.05 -15.69 -4.50
CA VAL A 136 -2.90 -15.10 -5.22
C VAL A 136 -2.77 -15.58 -6.66
N ARG A 137 -3.11 -16.85 -6.95
CA ARG A 137 -2.99 -17.42 -8.30
C ARG A 137 -3.75 -16.66 -9.39
N LEU A 138 -4.75 -15.87 -9.03
CA LEU A 138 -5.48 -15.03 -10.00
C LEU A 138 -4.62 -13.88 -10.54
N LEU A 139 -3.53 -13.54 -9.87
CA LEU A 139 -2.59 -12.50 -10.29
C LEU A 139 -1.44 -13.05 -11.17
N GLU A 140 -1.36 -14.35 -11.38
CA GLU A 140 -0.21 -15.02 -12.02
C GLU A 140 0.23 -14.38 -13.34
N ASN A 141 -0.73 -13.92 -14.14
CA ASN A 141 -0.49 -13.36 -15.48
C ASN A 141 -0.27 -11.84 -15.50
N VAL A 142 -0.22 -11.18 -14.34
CA VAL A 142 0.01 -9.72 -14.24
C VAL A 142 1.17 -9.37 -13.30
N LEU A 143 1.78 -10.36 -12.64
CA LEU A 143 2.87 -10.12 -11.69
C LEU A 143 4.16 -9.59 -12.33
N ASP A 144 4.32 -9.71 -13.65
CA ASP A 144 5.44 -9.16 -14.42
C ASP A 144 5.24 -7.69 -14.82
N ILE A 145 4.01 -7.19 -14.70
CA ILE A 145 3.67 -5.81 -15.07
C ILE A 145 3.33 -4.91 -13.87
N VAL A 146 2.91 -5.49 -12.72
CA VAL A 146 2.60 -4.69 -11.54
C VAL A 146 3.86 -4.14 -10.87
N ASP A 147 3.76 -2.95 -10.30
CA ASP A 147 4.80 -2.38 -9.45
C ASP A 147 4.66 -2.85 -8.00
N TYR A 148 3.43 -3.17 -7.55
CA TYR A 148 3.17 -3.74 -6.23
C TYR A 148 1.86 -4.53 -6.15
N VAL A 149 1.79 -5.40 -5.15
CA VAL A 149 0.59 -6.18 -4.81
C VAL A 149 0.18 -5.85 -3.39
N LEU A 150 -1.03 -5.35 -3.21
CA LEU A 150 -1.63 -5.09 -1.90
C LEU A 150 -2.49 -6.28 -1.45
N VAL A 151 -2.13 -6.87 -0.33
CA VAL A 151 -2.87 -7.97 0.30
C VAL A 151 -3.75 -7.41 1.41
N MET A 152 -5.07 -7.49 1.25
CA MET A 152 -6.00 -7.13 2.32
C MET A 152 -5.93 -8.15 3.45
N SER A 153 -5.68 -7.67 4.66
CA SER A 153 -5.70 -8.45 5.89
C SER A 153 -6.92 -8.18 6.78
N VAL A 154 -7.87 -7.43 6.24
CA VAL A 154 -9.24 -7.25 6.72
C VAL A 154 -10.19 -7.19 5.53
N ASN A 155 -11.50 -7.24 5.73
CA ASN A 155 -12.44 -6.92 4.65
C ASN A 155 -12.43 -5.41 4.41
N PRO A 156 -12.29 -4.95 3.14
CA PRO A 156 -12.28 -3.53 2.81
C PRO A 156 -13.53 -2.77 3.30
N GLY A 157 -13.39 -1.46 3.59
CA GLY A 157 -14.50 -0.56 3.85
C GLY A 157 -14.54 0.09 5.23
N TYR A 158 -13.89 -0.48 6.25
CA TYR A 158 -13.89 0.07 7.61
C TYR A 158 -12.52 -0.06 8.26
N GLY A 159 -12.13 0.98 9.02
CA GLY A 159 -10.92 0.94 9.86
C GLY A 159 -11.13 0.18 11.18
N GLY A 160 -10.03 -0.10 11.90
CA GLY A 160 -10.04 -0.69 13.23
C GLY A 160 -10.47 -2.17 13.31
N GLN A 161 -10.51 -2.89 12.20
CA GLN A 161 -10.85 -4.30 12.14
C GLN A 161 -9.70 -5.18 12.66
N ARG A 162 -10.06 -6.38 13.12
CA ARG A 162 -9.09 -7.37 13.56
C ARG A 162 -8.35 -7.97 12.35
N PHE A 163 -7.03 -8.06 12.46
CA PHE A 163 -6.16 -8.69 11.49
C PHE A 163 -6.55 -10.15 11.19
N ILE A 164 -6.57 -10.53 9.93
CA ILE A 164 -6.83 -11.90 9.46
C ILE A 164 -5.49 -12.62 9.23
N PRO A 165 -5.04 -13.53 10.14
CA PRO A 165 -3.70 -14.13 10.06
C PRO A 165 -3.43 -14.91 8.77
N ASN A 166 -4.48 -15.47 8.15
CA ASN A 166 -4.34 -16.23 6.90
C ASN A 166 -3.84 -15.39 5.72
N SER A 167 -3.96 -14.04 5.78
CA SER A 167 -3.41 -13.14 4.77
C SER A 167 -1.89 -13.27 4.62
N LEU A 168 -1.18 -13.62 5.70
CA LEU A 168 0.27 -13.86 5.66
C LEU A 168 0.67 -15.07 4.79
N ASN A 169 -0.22 -16.03 4.56
CA ASN A 169 0.06 -17.12 3.64
C ASN A 169 0.13 -16.62 2.19
N LYS A 170 -0.71 -15.64 1.83
CA LYS A 170 -0.66 -14.98 0.53
C LYS A 170 0.63 -14.19 0.34
N VAL A 171 1.05 -13.46 1.39
CA VAL A 171 2.34 -12.74 1.38
C VAL A 171 3.48 -13.71 1.11
N ARG A 172 3.56 -14.83 1.86
CA ARG A 172 4.61 -15.85 1.67
C ARG A 172 4.58 -16.47 0.27
N GLU A 173 3.39 -16.67 -0.30
CA GLU A 173 3.21 -17.16 -1.67
C GLU A 173 3.74 -16.16 -2.70
N LEU A 174 3.43 -14.87 -2.55
CA LEU A 174 3.96 -13.80 -3.40
C LEU A 174 5.48 -13.67 -3.29
N VAL A 175 6.03 -13.72 -2.08
CA VAL A 175 7.49 -13.71 -1.84
C VAL A 175 8.17 -14.86 -2.58
N ARG A 176 7.62 -16.06 -2.47
CA ARG A 176 8.13 -17.25 -3.17
C ARG A 176 8.09 -17.04 -4.69
N TRP A 177 6.96 -16.64 -5.25
CA TRP A 177 6.82 -16.42 -6.70
C TRP A 177 7.73 -15.32 -7.21
N ARG A 178 7.86 -14.22 -6.46
CA ARG A 178 8.80 -13.14 -6.76
C ARG A 178 10.23 -13.66 -6.90
N ALA A 179 10.67 -14.48 -5.96
CA ALA A 179 12.00 -15.08 -5.98
C ALA A 179 12.19 -16.13 -7.08
N GLU A 180 11.26 -17.07 -7.22
CA GLU A 180 11.33 -18.17 -8.20
C GLU A 180 11.31 -17.68 -9.65
N ARG A 181 10.59 -16.60 -9.93
CA ARG A 181 10.40 -16.05 -11.28
C ARG A 181 11.28 -14.82 -11.58
N GLY A 182 12.07 -14.35 -10.63
CA GLY A 182 12.91 -13.15 -10.78
C GLY A 182 12.09 -11.87 -11.03
N LEU A 183 10.90 -11.77 -10.40
CA LEU A 183 10.00 -10.63 -10.55
C LEU A 183 10.39 -9.48 -9.61
N ASN A 184 10.03 -8.26 -9.98
CA ASN A 184 10.39 -7.05 -9.24
C ASN A 184 9.13 -6.22 -8.92
N PHE A 185 8.38 -6.64 -7.92
CA PHE A 185 7.25 -5.90 -7.38
C PHE A 185 7.32 -5.84 -5.86
N SER A 186 6.79 -4.77 -5.25
CA SER A 186 6.65 -4.68 -3.81
C SER A 186 5.42 -5.43 -3.31
N ILE A 187 5.48 -5.93 -2.08
CA ILE A 187 4.34 -6.58 -1.41
C ILE A 187 3.89 -5.66 -0.29
N GLU A 188 2.67 -5.21 -0.39
CA GLU A 188 2.01 -4.37 0.60
C GLU A 188 0.94 -5.17 1.35
N ILE A 189 0.68 -4.82 2.61
CA ILE A 189 -0.40 -5.38 3.42
C ILE A 189 -1.19 -4.27 4.07
N ASP A 190 -2.52 -4.38 4.04
CA ASP A 190 -3.43 -3.42 4.67
C ASP A 190 -4.50 -4.11 5.51
N GLY A 191 -4.61 -3.63 6.75
CA GLY A 191 -5.70 -3.96 7.65
C GLY A 191 -5.26 -4.61 8.97
N GLY A 192 -5.54 -3.93 10.08
CA GLY A 192 -5.36 -4.46 11.43
C GLY A 192 -3.91 -4.72 11.85
N VAL A 193 -2.95 -4.08 11.18
CA VAL A 193 -1.53 -4.17 11.57
C VAL A 193 -1.22 -3.15 12.66
N GLY A 194 -0.50 -3.61 13.68
CA GLY A 194 -0.08 -2.82 14.82
C GLY A 194 1.10 -3.44 15.54
N GLN A 195 1.45 -2.88 16.70
CA GLN A 195 2.60 -3.32 17.50
C GLN A 195 2.57 -4.82 17.84
N ASP A 196 1.38 -5.39 18.02
CA ASP A 196 1.22 -6.77 18.46
C ASP A 196 1.52 -7.82 17.39
N ASN A 197 1.45 -7.45 16.10
CA ASN A 197 1.61 -8.39 14.98
C ASN A 197 2.64 -7.95 13.93
N ILE A 198 3.22 -6.75 14.02
CA ILE A 198 4.19 -6.24 13.04
C ILE A 198 5.40 -7.16 12.87
N ALA A 199 5.85 -7.83 13.93
CA ALA A 199 6.96 -8.79 13.87
C ALA A 199 6.65 -9.99 12.96
N GLU A 200 5.41 -10.51 13.02
CA GLU A 200 4.98 -11.62 12.16
C GLU A 200 4.79 -11.16 10.70
N VAL A 201 4.25 -9.96 10.51
CA VAL A 201 4.08 -9.33 9.21
C VAL A 201 5.44 -9.15 8.53
N ALA A 202 6.42 -8.61 9.25
CA ALA A 202 7.78 -8.42 8.76
C ALA A 202 8.46 -9.76 8.39
N LYS A 203 8.31 -10.80 9.25
CA LYS A 203 8.82 -12.15 8.96
C LYS A 203 8.15 -12.81 7.75
N ALA A 204 6.95 -12.43 7.38
CA ALA A 204 6.30 -12.95 6.19
C ALA A 204 6.92 -12.42 4.88
N GLY A 205 7.65 -11.29 4.93
CA GLY A 205 8.36 -10.69 3.80
C GLY A 205 7.56 -9.56 3.12
N VAL A 206 6.78 -8.82 3.90
CA VAL A 206 6.09 -7.60 3.45
C VAL A 206 7.11 -6.48 3.29
N ASP A 207 6.96 -5.67 2.23
CA ASP A 207 7.79 -4.50 1.97
C ASP A 207 7.13 -3.22 2.50
N TRP A 208 5.80 -3.07 2.33
CA TRP A 208 5.03 -1.91 2.77
C TRP A 208 3.90 -2.33 3.72
N VAL A 209 3.82 -1.69 4.87
CA VAL A 209 2.84 -2.00 5.91
C VAL A 209 1.91 -0.82 6.11
N VAL A 210 0.67 -0.94 5.68
CA VAL A 210 -0.36 0.07 5.95
C VAL A 210 -0.79 -0.03 7.40
N ALA A 211 -0.74 1.10 8.11
CA ALA A 211 -1.08 1.20 9.52
C ALA A 211 -1.93 2.47 9.77
N GLY A 212 -3.19 2.29 10.10
CA GLY A 212 -4.12 3.40 10.37
C GLY A 212 -4.26 3.70 11.86
N SER A 213 -5.21 3.04 12.52
CA SER A 213 -5.55 3.29 13.93
C SER A 213 -4.37 3.06 14.88
N SER A 214 -3.52 2.08 14.62
CA SER A 214 -2.30 1.83 15.41
C SER A 214 -1.30 2.99 15.41
N VAL A 215 -1.40 3.88 14.43
CA VAL A 215 -0.58 5.10 14.31
C VAL A 215 -1.36 6.33 14.79
N PHE A 216 -2.46 6.67 14.13
CA PHE A 216 -3.13 7.97 14.36
C PHE A 216 -4.00 8.02 15.63
N GLN A 217 -4.40 6.88 16.19
CA GLN A 217 -5.10 6.83 17.49
C GLN A 217 -4.14 6.61 18.67
N ALA A 218 -2.84 6.44 18.41
CA ALA A 218 -1.84 6.40 19.45
C ALA A 218 -1.64 7.81 20.07
N PRO A 219 -1.28 7.91 21.37
CA PRO A 219 -1.00 9.19 22.00
C PRO A 219 0.10 10.02 21.30
N ASP A 220 1.05 9.34 20.65
CA ASP A 220 2.12 9.92 19.83
C ASP A 220 2.30 9.07 18.57
N ALA A 221 1.77 9.56 17.44
CA ALA A 221 1.83 8.89 16.16
C ALA A 221 3.28 8.65 15.66
N GLY A 222 4.16 9.63 15.86
CA GLY A 222 5.55 9.51 15.48
C GLY A 222 6.30 8.45 16.27
N ARG A 223 6.02 8.34 17.57
CA ARG A 223 6.57 7.29 18.43
C ARG A 223 6.04 5.92 18.00
N ALA A 224 4.74 5.80 17.74
CA ALA A 224 4.13 4.54 17.31
C ALA A 224 4.80 4.01 16.03
N VAL A 225 5.03 4.87 15.03
CA VAL A 225 5.76 4.51 13.79
C VAL A 225 7.16 4.01 14.10
N ARG A 226 7.95 4.74 14.91
CA ARG A 226 9.33 4.33 15.23
C ARG A 226 9.40 3.01 15.99
N GLU A 227 8.47 2.76 16.92
CA GLU A 227 8.39 1.50 17.66
C GLU A 227 8.03 0.33 16.75
N MET A 228 7.06 0.52 15.82
CA MET A 228 6.71 -0.50 14.85
C MET A 228 7.88 -0.85 13.92
N LEU A 229 8.58 0.16 13.38
CA LEU A 229 9.77 -0.05 12.53
C LEU A 229 10.85 -0.81 13.28
N ARG A 230 11.19 -0.40 14.51
CA ARG A 230 12.20 -1.09 15.33
C ARG A 230 11.83 -2.55 15.55
N THR A 231 10.58 -2.84 15.91
CA THR A 231 10.10 -4.21 16.13
C THR A 231 10.17 -5.06 14.86
N ALA A 232 9.85 -4.47 13.71
CA ALA A 232 9.96 -5.13 12.41
C ALA A 232 11.41 -5.45 12.05
N GLU A 233 12.33 -4.49 12.20
CA GLU A 233 13.77 -4.65 11.94
C GLU A 233 14.41 -5.71 12.83
N GLU A 234 14.13 -5.68 14.14
CA GLU A 234 14.58 -6.71 15.09
C GLU A 234 14.08 -8.10 14.67
N ALA A 235 12.83 -8.22 14.24
CA ALA A 235 12.24 -9.49 13.83
C ALA A 235 12.87 -10.09 12.56
N ILE A 236 13.36 -9.27 11.64
CA ILE A 236 14.04 -9.68 10.40
C ILE A 236 15.51 -10.01 10.67
N SER A 237 16.21 -9.23 11.51
CA SER A 237 17.64 -9.37 11.80
C SER A 237 17.99 -10.70 12.50
N ILE A 238 17.05 -11.34 13.19
CA ILE A 238 17.24 -12.64 13.87
C ILE A 238 17.34 -13.81 12.85
N ARG A 239 17.16 -13.58 11.56
CA ARG A 239 17.23 -14.61 10.50
C ARG A 239 18.64 -14.83 9.90
N VAL A 240 19.67 -14.12 10.36
CA VAL A 240 21.07 -14.26 9.89
C VAL A 240 21.84 -15.27 10.72
#